data_c56245494f0dae68c5e09b40ce3b5c3b
#
_entry.id   c56245494f0dae68c5e09b40ce3b5c3b
#
_cell.length_a   1.000
_cell.length_b   1.000
_cell.length_c   1.000
_cell.angle_alpha   90.00
_cell.angle_beta   90.00
_cell.angle_gamma   90.00
#
_symmetry.space_group_name_H-M   'P 1'
#
loop_
_entity.id
_entity.type
_entity.pdbx_description
1 polymer ?
#
loop_
_entity_poly.entity_id
_entity_poly.type
_entity_poly.pdbx_seq_one_letter_code
_entity_poly.pdbx_strand_id
1 'polypeptide(L)'
;GEPWGTRCEIKNLNSLRSLGRAIDHEALRQIDLLEAGESVRQETRHWDEASGRTGTLRVKEDADDYRYFPEPDLVPLDPSEEDLARIDAELPVLPAQRRRSLAEAAGLEATGGAVAIAVERGLDALALGSIAAGADPARVLTHVEHNLAVDGAETLTVAAFAELVRMETGGELTATQAKAVLAEMITSGGDPADIARAKGFEAMDAGALEAIVDELIAAHPDEWEQFRTGDDKARGKLTGFFMGKVMQASKGQADGKVATALLRS
;
A
#
# COMPACT_ATOMS: atom_id res chain seq x y z
N GLY A 1 -31.55 -7.08 -10.40
CA GLY A 1 -31.16 -6.43 -11.65
C GLY A 1 -31.89 -7.11 -12.82
N GLU A 2 -31.96 -6.44 -13.94
CA GLU A 2 -32.50 -7.03 -15.15
C GLU A 2 -31.64 -8.21 -15.62
N PRO A 3 -32.23 -9.24 -16.28
CA PRO A 3 -31.47 -10.33 -16.83
C PRO A 3 -30.49 -9.82 -17.91
N TRP A 4 -29.34 -10.46 -18.01
CA TRP A 4 -28.34 -10.13 -19.02
C TRP A 4 -28.87 -10.44 -20.42
N GLY A 5 -28.60 -9.60 -21.40
CA GLY A 5 -28.90 -9.83 -22.80
C GLY A 5 -28.01 -10.91 -23.46
N THR A 6 -28.18 -11.12 -24.76
CA THR A 6 -27.41 -12.09 -25.54
C THR A 6 -25.92 -11.64 -25.62
N ARG A 7 -25.00 -12.53 -25.25
CA ARG A 7 -23.56 -12.25 -25.23
C ARG A 7 -22.98 -12.32 -26.64
N CYS A 8 -22.28 -11.25 -27.04
CA CYS A 8 -21.39 -11.25 -28.20
C CYS A 8 -19.94 -11.08 -27.74
N GLU A 9 -19.03 -11.85 -28.31
CA GLU A 9 -17.59 -11.76 -28.06
C GLU A 9 -16.91 -11.00 -29.19
N ILE A 10 -16.13 -9.96 -28.86
CA ILE A 10 -15.39 -9.21 -29.86
C ILE A 10 -13.89 -9.51 -29.68
N LYS A 11 -13.27 -9.94 -30.77
CA LYS A 11 -11.82 -10.24 -30.84
C LYS A 11 -11.06 -9.18 -31.63
N ASN A 12 -9.73 -9.27 -31.61
CA ASN A 12 -8.79 -8.38 -32.32
C ASN A 12 -8.80 -6.93 -31.78
N LEU A 13 -8.87 -6.79 -30.47
CA LEU A 13 -8.81 -5.50 -29.76
C LEU A 13 -7.40 -5.26 -29.24
N ASN A 14 -6.61 -4.48 -29.99
CA ASN A 14 -5.17 -4.31 -29.72
C ASN A 14 -4.84 -3.03 -28.95
N SER A 15 -5.82 -2.21 -28.60
CA SER A 15 -5.63 -0.98 -27.82
C SER A 15 -6.90 -0.61 -27.04
N LEU A 16 -6.73 0.21 -25.99
CA LEU A 16 -7.88 0.76 -25.24
C LEU A 16 -8.78 1.62 -26.13
N ARG A 17 -8.19 2.31 -27.13
CA ARG A 17 -8.95 3.09 -28.12
C ARG A 17 -9.81 2.18 -28.98
N SER A 18 -9.24 1.09 -29.50
CA SER A 18 -9.98 0.10 -30.30
C SER A 18 -11.08 -0.55 -29.46
N LEU A 19 -10.81 -0.86 -28.19
CA LEU A 19 -11.82 -1.40 -27.27
C LEU A 19 -13.01 -0.45 -27.13
N GLY A 20 -12.80 0.84 -26.84
CA GLY A 20 -13.87 1.82 -26.70
C GLY A 20 -14.70 1.94 -27.98
N ARG A 21 -14.06 2.08 -29.13
CA ARG A 21 -14.74 2.19 -30.43
C ARG A 21 -15.53 0.92 -30.79
N ALA A 22 -15.01 -0.24 -30.44
CA ALA A 22 -15.70 -1.51 -30.70
C ALA A 22 -16.95 -1.67 -29.81
N ILE A 23 -16.89 -1.24 -28.55
CA ILE A 23 -18.05 -1.23 -27.66
C ILE A 23 -19.13 -0.31 -28.20
N ASP A 24 -18.78 0.92 -28.56
CA ASP A 24 -19.74 1.88 -29.11
C ASP A 24 -20.41 1.35 -30.40
N HIS A 25 -19.60 0.82 -31.34
CA HIS A 25 -20.11 0.26 -32.59
C HIS A 25 -21.04 -0.93 -32.32
N GLU A 26 -20.65 -1.85 -31.44
CA GLU A 26 -21.43 -3.06 -31.18
C GLU A 26 -22.73 -2.75 -30.43
N ALA A 27 -22.71 -1.80 -29.50
CA ALA A 27 -23.90 -1.33 -28.82
C ALA A 27 -24.92 -0.75 -29.81
N LEU A 28 -24.47 0.13 -30.71
CA LEU A 28 -25.34 0.71 -31.75
C LEU A 28 -25.89 -0.38 -32.69
N ARG A 29 -25.05 -1.32 -33.14
CA ARG A 29 -25.51 -2.44 -34.00
C ARG A 29 -26.59 -3.28 -33.34
N GLN A 30 -26.44 -3.58 -32.05
CA GLN A 30 -27.44 -4.36 -31.30
C GLN A 30 -28.73 -3.57 -31.09
N ILE A 31 -28.66 -2.27 -30.86
CA ILE A 31 -29.83 -1.39 -30.81
C ILE A 31 -30.55 -1.39 -32.13
N ASP A 32 -29.84 -1.20 -33.26
CA ASP A 32 -30.44 -1.21 -34.61
C ASP A 32 -31.18 -2.51 -34.88
N LEU A 33 -30.63 -3.69 -34.51
CA LEU A 33 -31.30 -4.99 -34.67
C LEU A 33 -32.57 -5.06 -33.83
N LEU A 34 -32.50 -4.65 -32.55
CA LEU A 34 -33.67 -4.72 -31.66
C LEU A 34 -34.79 -3.75 -32.09
N GLU A 35 -34.43 -2.56 -32.58
CA GLU A 35 -35.39 -1.60 -33.12
C GLU A 35 -36.04 -2.11 -34.44
N ALA A 36 -35.29 -2.88 -35.24
CA ALA A 36 -35.83 -3.54 -36.42
C ALA A 36 -36.72 -4.78 -36.08
N GLY A 37 -36.85 -5.12 -34.80
CA GLY A 37 -37.60 -6.31 -34.38
C GLY A 37 -36.83 -7.62 -34.54
N GLU A 38 -35.52 -7.54 -34.80
CA GLU A 38 -34.63 -8.68 -34.93
C GLU A 38 -34.03 -9.06 -33.55
N SER A 39 -33.55 -10.30 -33.42
CA SER A 39 -32.87 -10.74 -32.21
C SER A 39 -31.36 -10.70 -32.37
N VAL A 40 -30.66 -10.31 -31.28
CA VAL A 40 -29.22 -10.44 -31.22
C VAL A 40 -28.85 -11.92 -31.12
N ARG A 41 -27.94 -12.38 -31.98
CA ARG A 41 -27.41 -13.76 -31.94
C ARG A 41 -26.15 -13.85 -31.13
N GLN A 42 -25.98 -14.96 -30.42
CA GLN A 42 -24.72 -15.25 -29.73
C GLN A 42 -23.64 -15.60 -30.75
N GLU A 43 -22.68 -14.73 -30.93
CA GLU A 43 -21.63 -14.90 -31.93
C GLU A 43 -20.29 -14.37 -31.47
N THR A 44 -19.21 -14.83 -32.12
CA THR A 44 -17.89 -14.20 -32.06
C THR A 44 -17.73 -13.27 -33.26
N ARG A 45 -17.38 -12.03 -32.98
CA ARG A 45 -17.11 -10.99 -33.97
C ARG A 45 -15.64 -10.58 -33.90
N HIS A 46 -15.09 -10.00 -34.96
CA HIS A 46 -13.77 -9.37 -34.92
C HIS A 46 -13.91 -7.86 -35.13
N TRP A 47 -13.04 -7.12 -34.50
CA TRP A 47 -12.88 -5.68 -34.76
C TRP A 47 -11.98 -5.47 -35.97
N ASP A 48 -12.44 -4.71 -36.93
CA ASP A 48 -11.63 -4.19 -38.03
C ASP A 48 -11.29 -2.72 -37.78
N GLU A 49 -10.02 -2.47 -37.47
CA GLU A 49 -9.53 -1.13 -37.15
C GLU A 49 -9.62 -0.18 -38.35
N ALA A 50 -9.45 -0.67 -39.56
CA ALA A 50 -9.48 0.14 -40.79
C ALA A 50 -10.86 0.65 -41.10
N SER A 51 -11.90 -0.22 -41.02
CA SER A 51 -13.30 0.15 -41.26
C SER A 51 -13.99 0.71 -40.02
N GLY A 52 -13.46 0.46 -38.81
CA GLY A 52 -14.07 0.84 -37.54
C GLY A 52 -15.36 0.08 -37.28
N ARG A 53 -15.45 -1.19 -37.68
CA ARG A 53 -16.65 -2.02 -37.56
C ARG A 53 -16.33 -3.40 -37.01
N THR A 54 -17.35 -4.04 -36.43
CA THR A 54 -17.28 -5.45 -36.09
C THR A 54 -17.81 -6.31 -37.24
N GLY A 55 -17.13 -7.42 -37.54
CA GLY A 55 -17.56 -8.43 -38.51
C GLY A 55 -17.77 -9.78 -37.83
N THR A 56 -18.76 -10.56 -38.29
CA THR A 56 -18.98 -11.91 -37.77
C THR A 56 -17.85 -12.84 -38.13
N LEU A 57 -17.22 -13.50 -37.16
CA LEU A 57 -16.24 -14.55 -37.35
C LEU A 57 -16.92 -15.93 -37.40
N ARG A 58 -17.70 -16.22 -36.37
CA ARG A 58 -18.48 -17.45 -36.26
C ARG A 58 -19.70 -17.23 -35.38
N VAL A 59 -20.76 -17.94 -35.63
CA VAL A 59 -21.88 -18.05 -34.71
C VAL A 59 -21.47 -19.04 -33.63
N LYS A 60 -21.73 -18.71 -32.37
CA LYS A 60 -21.54 -19.64 -31.26
C LYS A 60 -22.84 -20.45 -31.12
N GLU A 61 -22.72 -21.72 -31.41
CA GLU A 61 -23.75 -22.68 -31.08
C GLU A 61 -23.63 -23.13 -29.63
N ASP A 62 -24.53 -23.90 -29.11
CA ASP A 62 -24.69 -24.29 -27.71
C ASP A 62 -23.46 -25.06 -27.14
N ALA A 63 -23.55 -25.52 -25.91
CA ALA A 63 -22.48 -26.16 -25.13
C ALA A 63 -21.71 -27.29 -25.88
N ASP A 64 -22.33 -27.93 -26.82
CA ASP A 64 -21.75 -29.03 -27.60
C ASP A 64 -20.59 -28.59 -28.51
N ASP A 65 -20.59 -27.34 -29.01
CA ASP A 65 -19.47 -26.77 -29.79
C ASP A 65 -18.14 -26.69 -28.99
N TYR A 66 -18.25 -26.63 -27.67
CA TYR A 66 -17.13 -26.63 -26.75
C TYR A 66 -16.80 -27.99 -26.15
N ARG A 67 -17.50 -29.04 -26.58
CA ARG A 67 -17.33 -30.40 -26.07
C ARG A 67 -17.51 -30.51 -24.53
N TYR A 68 -18.42 -29.75 -23.95
CA TYR A 68 -18.83 -29.87 -22.56
C TYR A 68 -19.76 -31.07 -22.34
N PHE A 69 -19.33 -32.25 -22.75
CA PHE A 69 -20.00 -33.50 -22.47
C PHE A 69 -19.14 -34.36 -21.54
N PRO A 70 -19.72 -35.20 -20.71
CA PRO A 70 -18.97 -36.09 -19.85
C PRO A 70 -18.01 -36.95 -20.66
N GLU A 71 -16.75 -37.02 -20.26
CA GLU A 71 -15.76 -37.91 -20.85
C GLU A 71 -16.05 -39.33 -20.33
N PRO A 72 -16.32 -40.33 -21.20
CA PRO A 72 -16.75 -41.66 -20.78
C PRO A 72 -15.66 -42.41 -19.99
N ASP A 73 -14.41 -42.05 -20.18
CA ASP A 73 -13.27 -42.67 -19.50
C ASP A 73 -12.94 -42.03 -18.14
N LEU A 74 -13.60 -40.93 -17.78
CA LEU A 74 -13.43 -40.27 -16.49
C LEU A 74 -14.62 -40.54 -15.58
N VAL A 75 -14.36 -41.10 -14.42
CA VAL A 75 -15.37 -41.24 -13.38
C VAL A 75 -15.72 -39.86 -12.78
N PRO A 76 -16.96 -39.65 -12.34
CA PRO A 76 -17.34 -38.44 -11.63
C PRO A 76 -16.44 -38.23 -10.42
N LEU A 77 -15.97 -36.99 -10.24
CA LEU A 77 -15.29 -36.58 -9.03
C LEU A 77 -16.33 -36.23 -7.97
N ASP A 78 -16.51 -37.10 -7.00
CA ASP A 78 -17.49 -36.97 -5.92
C ASP A 78 -16.78 -37.07 -4.57
N PRO A 79 -16.15 -35.97 -4.09
CA PRO A 79 -15.43 -35.98 -2.82
C PRO A 79 -16.42 -36.20 -1.67
N SER A 80 -16.03 -37.05 -0.72
CA SER A 80 -16.82 -37.28 0.49
C SER A 80 -16.85 -36.04 1.39
N GLU A 81 -17.82 -35.97 2.30
CA GLU A 81 -17.86 -34.92 3.32
C GLU A 81 -16.59 -34.90 4.19
N GLU A 82 -15.99 -36.07 4.44
CA GLU A 82 -14.74 -36.20 5.17
C GLU A 82 -13.57 -35.58 4.39
N ASP A 83 -13.50 -35.80 3.07
CA ASP A 83 -12.48 -35.19 2.22
C ASP A 83 -12.64 -33.67 2.18
N LEU A 84 -13.86 -33.18 2.06
CA LEU A 84 -14.14 -31.75 2.06
C LEU A 84 -13.75 -31.12 3.41
N ALA A 85 -14.10 -31.74 4.53
CA ALA A 85 -13.73 -31.26 5.86
C ALA A 85 -12.22 -31.24 6.08
N ARG A 86 -11.52 -32.29 5.58
CA ARG A 86 -10.05 -32.34 5.66
C ARG A 86 -9.41 -31.22 4.83
N ILE A 87 -9.89 -31.01 3.61
CA ILE A 87 -9.40 -29.95 2.72
C ILE A 87 -9.66 -28.58 3.35
N ASP A 88 -10.85 -28.36 3.91
CA ASP A 88 -11.20 -27.09 4.56
C ASP A 88 -10.30 -26.81 5.78
N ALA A 89 -9.98 -27.83 6.56
CA ALA A 89 -9.06 -27.70 7.68
C ALA A 89 -7.59 -27.42 7.27
N GLU A 90 -7.19 -27.85 6.08
CA GLU A 90 -5.85 -27.64 5.52
C GLU A 90 -5.73 -26.31 4.75
N LEU A 91 -6.83 -25.64 4.45
CA LEU A 91 -6.81 -24.38 3.71
C LEU A 91 -6.05 -23.30 4.49
N PRO A 92 -5.09 -22.63 3.86
CA PRO A 92 -4.43 -21.49 4.48
C PRO A 92 -5.40 -20.31 4.62
N VAL A 93 -5.13 -19.43 5.58
CA VAL A 93 -5.87 -18.18 5.71
C VAL A 93 -5.77 -17.37 4.41
N LEU A 94 -6.91 -17.12 3.77
CA LEU A 94 -6.97 -16.46 2.48
C LEU A 94 -6.51 -14.99 2.55
N PRO A 95 -5.92 -14.43 1.48
CA PRO A 95 -5.48 -13.04 1.47
C PRO A 95 -6.55 -12.03 1.86
N ALA A 96 -7.82 -12.27 1.50
CA ALA A 96 -8.94 -11.42 1.87
C ALA A 96 -9.20 -11.42 3.39
N GLN A 97 -9.02 -12.56 4.05
CA GLN A 97 -9.14 -12.67 5.50
C GLN A 97 -7.95 -12.00 6.19
N ARG A 98 -6.73 -12.25 5.70
CA ARG A 98 -5.50 -11.61 6.21
C ARG A 98 -5.60 -10.08 6.16
N ARG A 99 -6.07 -9.51 5.03
CA ARG A 99 -6.31 -8.06 4.91
C ARG A 99 -7.35 -7.57 5.91
N ARG A 100 -8.44 -8.31 6.10
CA ARG A 100 -9.49 -7.94 7.04
C ARG A 100 -8.97 -7.89 8.47
N SER A 101 -8.27 -8.93 8.91
CA SER A 101 -7.70 -8.98 10.27
C SER A 101 -6.70 -7.85 10.52
N LEU A 102 -5.83 -7.55 9.56
CA LEU A 102 -4.88 -6.45 9.69
C LEU A 102 -5.57 -5.08 9.70
N ALA A 103 -6.58 -4.90 8.85
CA ALA A 103 -7.36 -3.65 8.79
C ALA A 103 -8.12 -3.39 10.10
N GLU A 104 -8.76 -4.41 10.66
CA GLU A 104 -9.45 -4.34 11.97
C GLU A 104 -8.46 -3.95 13.07
N ALA A 105 -7.31 -4.60 13.14
CA ALA A 105 -6.29 -4.30 14.13
C ALA A 105 -5.71 -2.88 13.97
N ALA A 106 -5.62 -2.39 12.74
CA ALA A 106 -5.11 -1.05 12.45
C ALA A 106 -6.17 0.07 12.47
N GLY A 107 -7.45 -0.27 12.62
CA GLY A 107 -8.55 0.69 12.52
C GLY A 107 -8.74 1.28 11.13
N LEU A 108 -8.46 0.49 10.07
CA LEU A 108 -8.48 0.89 8.67
C LEU A 108 -9.48 0.07 7.85
N GLU A 109 -9.69 0.48 6.61
CA GLU A 109 -10.46 -0.29 5.63
C GLU A 109 -9.62 -1.42 5.02
N ALA A 110 -10.20 -2.60 4.83
CA ALA A 110 -9.53 -3.77 4.25
C ALA A 110 -9.04 -3.57 2.79
N THR A 111 -9.57 -2.56 2.11
CA THR A 111 -9.17 -2.14 0.76
C THR A 111 -8.05 -1.09 0.76
N GLY A 112 -7.60 -0.65 1.93
CA GLY A 112 -6.52 0.33 2.07
C GLY A 112 -5.21 -0.15 1.45
N GLY A 113 -4.49 0.73 0.76
CA GLY A 113 -3.25 0.40 0.04
C GLY A 113 -2.18 -0.21 0.95
N ALA A 114 -1.95 0.36 2.14
CA ALA A 114 -0.96 -0.14 3.09
C ALA A 114 -1.26 -1.57 3.58
N VAL A 115 -2.55 -1.89 3.81
CA VAL A 115 -3.00 -3.23 4.20
C VAL A 115 -2.78 -4.23 3.06
N ALA A 116 -3.12 -3.84 1.82
CA ALA A 116 -2.92 -4.69 0.66
C ALA A 116 -1.42 -4.99 0.44
N ILE A 117 -0.57 -3.97 0.51
CA ILE A 117 0.89 -4.08 0.37
C ILE A 117 1.48 -5.00 1.44
N ALA A 118 1.02 -4.89 2.69
CA ALA A 118 1.50 -5.75 3.78
C ALA A 118 1.23 -7.24 3.49
N VAL A 119 0.02 -7.57 3.00
CA VAL A 119 -0.36 -8.95 2.65
C VAL A 119 0.39 -9.44 1.40
N GLU A 120 0.53 -8.62 0.37
CA GLU A 120 1.26 -8.97 -0.85
C GLU A 120 2.74 -9.27 -0.58
N ARG A 121 3.35 -8.54 0.35
CA ARG A 121 4.74 -8.76 0.78
C ARG A 121 4.91 -9.88 1.80
N GLY A 122 3.83 -10.47 2.30
CA GLY A 122 3.91 -11.48 3.37
C GLY A 122 4.29 -10.92 4.73
N LEU A 123 4.20 -9.60 4.92
CA LEU A 123 4.58 -8.89 6.16
C LEU A 123 3.37 -8.58 7.07
N ASP A 124 2.19 -9.05 6.73
CA ASP A 124 0.98 -8.85 7.53
C ASP A 124 1.04 -9.53 8.90
N ALA A 125 1.68 -10.70 9.00
CA ALA A 125 1.89 -11.34 10.29
C ALA A 125 2.80 -10.52 11.21
N LEU A 126 3.90 -9.96 10.67
CA LEU A 126 4.78 -9.06 11.38
C LEU A 126 4.03 -7.80 11.84
N ALA A 127 3.28 -7.18 10.91
CA ALA A 127 2.50 -5.97 11.21
C ALA A 127 1.44 -6.23 12.29
N LEU A 128 0.64 -7.29 12.12
CA LEU A 128 -0.42 -7.65 13.06
C LEU A 128 0.13 -7.96 14.45
N GLY A 129 1.21 -8.76 14.51
CA GLY A 129 1.87 -9.09 15.77
C GLY A 129 2.44 -7.85 16.47
N SER A 130 3.04 -6.92 15.71
CA SER A 130 3.60 -5.68 16.27
C SER A 130 2.53 -4.74 16.80
N ILE A 131 1.40 -4.61 16.11
CA ILE A 131 0.23 -3.86 16.58
C ILE A 131 -0.33 -4.50 17.87
N ALA A 132 -0.48 -5.82 17.89
CA ALA A 132 -0.92 -6.56 19.07
C ALA A 132 0.04 -6.40 20.26
N ALA A 133 1.34 -6.22 20.01
CA ALA A 133 2.36 -5.92 21.01
C ALA A 133 2.35 -4.43 21.46
N GLY A 134 1.41 -3.61 20.98
CA GLY A 134 1.23 -2.22 21.40
C GLY A 134 1.99 -1.19 20.56
N ALA A 135 2.52 -1.57 19.41
CA ALA A 135 3.10 -0.59 18.48
C ALA A 135 2.01 0.22 17.76
N ASP A 136 2.31 1.48 17.44
CA ASP A 136 1.38 2.37 16.72
C ASP A 136 1.06 1.81 15.32
N PRO A 137 -0.22 1.54 15.00
CA PRO A 137 -0.62 0.90 13.76
C PRO A 137 -0.23 1.70 12.51
N ALA A 138 -0.40 3.03 12.55
CA ALA A 138 -0.10 3.87 11.40
C ALA A 138 1.40 3.87 11.12
N ARG A 139 2.21 3.84 12.17
CA ARG A 139 3.67 3.81 12.02
C ARG A 139 4.18 2.45 11.58
N VAL A 140 3.63 1.36 12.11
CA VAL A 140 3.90 0.00 11.65
C VAL A 140 3.66 -0.11 10.15
N LEU A 141 2.48 0.30 9.68
CA LEU A 141 2.13 0.22 8.26
C LEU A 141 2.99 1.15 7.38
N THR A 142 3.35 2.32 7.88
CA THR A 142 4.30 3.22 7.17
C THR A 142 5.64 2.53 6.93
N HIS A 143 6.18 1.84 7.93
CA HIS A 143 7.43 1.08 7.76
C HIS A 143 7.26 -0.09 6.79
N VAL A 144 6.18 -0.85 6.90
CA VAL A 144 5.87 -1.95 5.98
C VAL A 144 5.77 -1.47 4.55
N GLU A 145 5.11 -0.34 4.32
CA GLU A 145 4.92 0.21 2.98
C GLU A 145 6.21 0.77 2.37
N HIS A 146 6.99 1.50 3.15
CA HIS A 146 8.08 2.33 2.61
C HIS A 146 9.49 1.85 2.95
N ASN A 147 9.67 1.07 4.02
CA ASN A 147 11.01 0.73 4.51
C ASN A 147 11.31 -0.78 4.51
N LEU A 148 10.29 -1.64 4.44
CA LEU A 148 10.44 -3.10 4.42
C LEU A 148 10.27 -3.70 3.01
N ALA A 149 10.39 -2.88 1.96
CA ALA A 149 10.42 -3.35 0.57
C ALA A 149 11.85 -3.78 0.17
N VAL A 150 12.50 -4.54 1.01
CA VAL A 150 13.90 -4.96 0.86
C VAL A 150 14.04 -6.44 1.27
N ASP A 151 15.03 -7.12 0.69
CA ASP A 151 15.34 -8.51 1.05
C ASP A 151 15.80 -8.57 2.51
N GLY A 152 15.39 -9.61 3.22
CA GLY A 152 15.72 -9.82 4.63
C GLY A 152 14.69 -9.24 5.62
N ALA A 153 13.71 -8.47 5.15
CA ALA A 153 12.66 -7.93 6.02
C ALA A 153 11.87 -9.02 6.76
N GLU A 154 11.77 -10.22 6.18
CA GLU A 154 11.13 -11.42 6.76
C GLU A 154 11.89 -11.98 7.97
N THR A 155 13.13 -11.58 8.20
CA THR A 155 13.92 -12.01 9.36
C THR A 155 13.60 -11.23 10.64
N LEU A 156 12.88 -10.10 10.51
CA LEU A 156 12.49 -9.28 11.65
C LEU A 156 11.55 -10.03 12.61
N THR A 157 11.87 -10.00 13.88
CA THR A 157 10.97 -10.50 14.90
C THR A 157 9.92 -9.45 15.26
N VAL A 158 8.71 -9.91 15.60
CA VAL A 158 7.62 -9.05 16.08
C VAL A 158 8.06 -8.18 17.26
N ALA A 159 8.77 -8.77 18.23
CA ALA A 159 9.20 -8.05 19.43
C ALA A 159 10.16 -6.90 19.12
N ALA A 160 11.18 -7.16 18.30
CA ALA A 160 12.17 -6.15 17.94
C ALA A 160 11.58 -5.04 17.05
N PHE A 161 10.70 -5.41 16.12
CA PHE A 161 10.06 -4.41 15.27
C PHE A 161 9.05 -3.55 16.04
N ALA A 162 8.26 -4.15 16.94
CA ALA A 162 7.35 -3.41 17.82
C ALA A 162 8.11 -2.44 18.75
N GLU A 163 9.27 -2.87 19.28
CA GLU A 163 10.13 -2.02 20.12
C GLU A 163 10.65 -0.82 19.33
N LEU A 164 11.21 -1.04 18.13
CA LEU A 164 11.64 0.04 17.26
C LEU A 164 10.54 1.09 17.03
N VAL A 165 9.33 0.64 16.71
CA VAL A 165 8.20 1.53 16.47
C VAL A 165 7.82 2.29 17.75
N ARG A 166 7.87 1.65 18.92
CA ARG A 166 7.63 2.32 20.20
C ARG A 166 8.68 3.38 20.52
N MET A 167 9.97 3.08 20.29
CA MET A 167 11.07 4.05 20.47
C MET A 167 10.87 5.28 19.56
N GLU A 168 10.43 5.07 18.33
CA GLU A 168 10.17 6.17 17.39
C GLU A 168 8.94 6.99 17.81
N THR A 169 7.84 6.35 18.14
CA THR A 169 6.60 7.04 18.53
C THR A 169 6.69 7.66 19.91
N GLY A 170 7.54 7.10 20.79
CA GLY A 170 7.91 7.65 22.09
C GLY A 170 8.89 8.84 22.04
N GLY A 171 9.45 9.13 20.86
CA GLY A 171 10.41 10.24 20.67
C GLY A 171 11.83 9.91 21.07
N GLU A 172 12.16 8.66 21.41
CA GLU A 172 13.53 8.20 21.67
C GLU A 172 14.38 8.17 20.41
N LEU A 173 13.74 7.94 19.26
CA LEU A 173 14.35 7.99 17.94
C LEU A 173 13.59 8.94 17.03
N THR A 174 14.32 9.72 16.25
CA THR A 174 13.72 10.43 15.13
C THR A 174 13.38 9.44 14.00
N ALA A 175 12.47 9.82 13.07
CA ALA A 175 12.13 8.98 11.93
C ALA A 175 13.34 8.56 11.07
N THR A 176 14.36 9.44 10.96
CA THR A 176 15.60 9.13 10.24
C THR A 176 16.45 8.11 10.99
N GLN A 177 16.55 8.25 12.31
CA GLN A 177 17.28 7.32 13.17
C GLN A 177 16.62 5.95 13.20
N ALA A 178 15.27 5.91 13.34
CA ALA A 178 14.51 4.67 13.29
C ALA A 178 14.74 3.92 11.97
N LYS A 179 14.75 4.61 10.83
CA LYS A 179 15.12 3.99 9.53
C LYS A 179 16.54 3.41 9.52
N ALA A 180 17.51 4.11 10.09
CA ALA A 180 18.88 3.63 10.15
C ALA A 180 19.05 2.42 11.09
N VAL A 181 18.30 2.39 12.21
CA VAL A 181 18.24 1.23 13.11
C VAL A 181 17.55 0.06 12.41
N LEU A 182 16.41 0.29 11.75
CA LEU A 182 15.67 -0.74 11.01
C LEU A 182 16.54 -1.40 9.93
N ALA A 183 17.29 -0.62 9.16
CA ALA A 183 18.19 -1.13 8.14
C ALA A 183 19.28 -2.04 8.73
N GLU A 184 19.81 -1.68 9.89
CA GLU A 184 20.78 -2.51 10.60
C GLU A 184 20.16 -3.79 11.14
N MET A 185 18.94 -3.72 11.72
CA MET A 185 18.19 -4.89 12.19
C MET A 185 17.95 -5.90 11.06
N ILE A 186 17.65 -5.43 9.84
CA ILE A 186 17.45 -6.30 8.68
C ILE A 186 18.76 -6.96 8.26
N THR A 187 19.86 -6.24 8.31
CA THR A 187 21.17 -6.71 7.81
C THR A 187 21.88 -7.62 8.79
N SER A 188 21.88 -7.24 10.07
CA SER A 188 22.71 -7.85 11.10
C SER A 188 21.89 -8.51 12.22
N GLY A 189 20.59 -8.29 12.24
CA GLY A 189 19.75 -8.64 13.38
C GLY A 189 20.00 -7.73 14.58
N GLY A 190 19.46 -8.11 15.73
CA GLY A 190 19.75 -7.48 17.00
C GLY A 190 18.60 -6.66 17.59
N ASP A 191 18.84 -6.19 18.79
CA ASP A 191 17.89 -5.37 19.55
C ASP A 191 17.97 -3.90 19.09
N PRO A 192 16.84 -3.23 18.83
CA PRO A 192 16.82 -1.85 18.34
C PRO A 192 17.45 -0.84 19.32
N ALA A 193 17.29 -1.05 20.62
CA ALA A 193 17.88 -0.14 21.64
C ALA A 193 19.41 -0.27 21.68
N ASP A 194 19.93 -1.51 21.54
CA ASP A 194 21.39 -1.72 21.49
C ASP A 194 21.99 -1.13 20.21
N ILE A 195 21.32 -1.30 19.07
CA ILE A 195 21.75 -0.70 17.79
C ILE A 195 21.71 0.82 17.88
N ALA A 196 20.64 1.40 18.43
CA ALA A 196 20.51 2.85 18.62
C ALA A 196 21.65 3.39 19.48
N ARG A 197 21.96 2.74 20.60
CA ARG A 197 23.06 3.09 21.50
C ARG A 197 24.40 2.98 20.81
N ALA A 198 24.65 1.91 20.06
CA ALA A 198 25.89 1.73 19.31
C ALA A 198 26.11 2.80 18.23
N LYS A 199 25.01 3.32 17.65
CA LYS A 199 25.04 4.41 16.68
C LYS A 199 25.08 5.82 17.33
N GLY A 200 25.01 5.90 18.66
CA GLY A 200 24.96 7.17 19.37
C GLY A 200 23.65 7.94 19.17
N PHE A 201 22.55 7.23 18.91
CA PHE A 201 21.22 7.79 18.76
C PHE A 201 20.53 7.87 20.13
N GLU A 202 21.10 8.67 21.03
CA GLU A 202 20.43 9.00 22.29
C GLU A 202 19.46 10.16 22.03
N ALA A 203 18.27 10.09 22.61
CA ALA A 203 17.33 11.20 22.56
C ALA A 203 17.97 12.44 23.19
N MET A 204 17.98 13.53 22.45
CA MET A 204 18.49 14.80 23.00
C MET A 204 17.51 15.28 24.07
N ASP A 205 18.02 15.59 25.26
CA ASP A 205 17.21 16.21 26.33
C ASP A 205 16.57 17.51 25.84
N ALA A 206 15.31 17.72 26.20
CA ALA A 206 14.56 18.90 25.77
C ALA A 206 15.24 20.22 26.16
N GLY A 207 15.89 20.27 27.33
CA GLY A 207 16.66 21.43 27.78
C GLY A 207 17.91 21.66 26.95
N ALA A 208 18.56 20.59 26.49
CA ALA A 208 19.71 20.70 25.59
C ALA A 208 19.28 21.21 24.20
N LEU A 209 18.12 20.80 23.70
CA LEU A 209 17.56 21.29 22.44
C LEU A 209 17.15 22.76 22.54
N GLU A 210 16.53 23.19 23.66
CA GLU A 210 16.16 24.57 23.94
C GLU A 210 17.41 25.47 23.96
N ALA A 211 18.48 25.04 24.65
CA ALA A 211 19.75 25.77 24.67
C ALA A 211 20.36 25.94 23.26
N ILE A 212 20.32 24.93 22.42
CA ILE A 212 20.77 25.02 21.03
C ILE A 212 19.90 26.01 20.23
N VAL A 213 18.59 26.00 20.41
CA VAL A 213 17.70 26.94 19.72
C VAL A 213 17.97 28.37 20.15
N ASP A 214 18.15 28.62 21.47
CA ASP A 214 18.46 29.94 22.03
C ASP A 214 19.82 30.46 21.54
N GLU A 215 20.82 29.60 21.49
CA GLU A 215 22.15 29.97 20.96
C GLU A 215 22.06 30.32 19.45
N LEU A 216 21.28 29.57 18.66
CA LEU A 216 21.09 29.85 17.24
C LEU A 216 20.31 31.14 17.02
N ILE A 217 19.31 31.44 17.84
CA ILE A 217 18.55 32.70 17.79
C ILE A 217 19.49 33.88 18.10
N ALA A 218 20.33 33.75 19.14
CA ALA A 218 21.29 34.77 19.51
C ALA A 218 22.38 35.00 18.45
N ALA A 219 22.76 33.92 17.73
CA ALA A 219 23.75 33.98 16.64
C ALA A 219 23.20 34.57 15.32
N HIS A 220 21.87 34.60 15.14
CA HIS A 220 21.21 35.04 13.91
C HIS A 220 20.07 36.04 14.19
N PRO A 221 20.36 37.19 14.81
CA PRO A 221 19.35 38.15 15.28
C PRO A 221 18.52 38.77 14.15
N ASP A 222 19.13 39.02 12.99
CA ASP A 222 18.43 39.63 11.85
C ASP A 222 17.44 38.66 11.20
N GLU A 223 17.85 37.40 11.03
CA GLU A 223 16.97 36.33 10.52
C GLU A 223 15.85 36.00 11.50
N TRP A 224 16.14 36.06 12.81
CA TRP A 224 15.13 35.86 13.84
C TRP A 224 14.09 36.96 13.84
N GLU A 225 14.47 38.21 13.71
CA GLU A 225 13.53 39.33 13.62
C GLU A 225 12.65 39.21 12.35
N GLN A 226 13.23 38.82 11.21
CA GLN A 226 12.48 38.54 9.99
C GLN A 226 11.52 37.32 10.16
N PHE A 227 11.92 36.32 10.94
CA PHE A 227 11.06 35.18 11.25
C PHE A 227 9.83 35.61 12.08
N ARG A 228 10.02 36.49 13.06
CA ARG A 228 8.97 37.01 13.93
C ARG A 228 8.01 37.95 13.22
N THR A 229 8.52 38.84 12.40
CA THR A 229 7.77 39.96 11.79
C THR A 229 7.35 39.70 10.34
N GLY A 230 7.96 38.73 9.68
CA GLY A 230 7.73 38.42 8.27
C GLY A 230 6.38 37.79 7.94
N ASP A 231 6.05 37.79 6.66
CA ASP A 231 4.89 37.09 6.12
C ASP A 231 5.05 35.56 6.15
N ASP A 232 3.99 34.81 5.85
CA ASP A 232 3.99 33.34 5.87
C ASP A 232 5.05 32.72 4.95
N LYS A 233 5.38 33.37 3.84
CA LYS A 233 6.40 32.92 2.90
C LYS A 233 7.80 33.10 3.46
N ALA A 234 8.08 34.24 4.09
CA ALA A 234 9.34 34.51 4.78
C ALA A 234 9.51 33.56 5.98
N ARG A 235 8.48 33.39 6.80
CA ARG A 235 8.46 32.44 7.92
C ARG A 235 8.74 31.02 7.47
N GLY A 236 8.12 30.54 6.38
CA GLY A 236 8.35 29.21 5.85
C GLY A 236 9.81 29.00 5.44
N LYS A 237 10.41 29.97 4.75
CA LYS A 237 11.83 29.92 4.35
C LYS A 237 12.78 29.93 5.57
N LEU A 238 12.50 30.78 6.53
CA LEU A 238 13.33 30.92 7.74
C LEU A 238 13.14 29.75 8.70
N THR A 239 11.97 29.13 8.75
CA THR A 239 11.79 27.84 9.45
C THR A 239 12.78 26.80 8.90
N GLY A 240 12.88 26.68 7.57
CA GLY A 240 13.86 25.77 6.94
C GLY A 240 15.31 26.12 7.27
N PHE A 241 15.64 27.40 7.33
CA PHE A 241 16.98 27.88 7.71
C PHE A 241 17.34 27.50 9.15
N PHE A 242 16.49 27.86 10.12
CA PHE A 242 16.73 27.52 11.53
C PHE A 242 16.73 26.02 11.76
N MET A 243 15.80 25.28 11.16
CA MET A 243 15.78 23.82 11.25
C MET A 243 17.07 23.18 10.71
N GLY A 244 17.60 23.67 9.60
CA GLY A 244 18.88 23.21 9.07
C GLY A 244 20.04 23.44 10.04
N LYS A 245 20.07 24.60 10.72
CA LYS A 245 21.08 24.94 11.73
C LYS A 245 20.92 24.09 13.00
N VAL A 246 19.68 23.89 13.50
CA VAL A 246 19.38 23.00 14.63
C VAL A 246 19.88 21.58 14.34
N MET A 247 19.53 21.03 13.17
CA MET A 247 19.94 19.68 12.77
C MET A 247 21.48 19.58 12.65
N GLN A 248 22.16 20.63 12.19
CA GLN A 248 23.61 20.66 12.12
C GLN A 248 24.24 20.70 13.53
N ALA A 249 23.77 21.59 14.42
CA ALA A 249 24.28 21.76 15.78
C ALA A 249 24.01 20.51 16.65
N SER A 250 22.85 19.89 16.50
CA SER A 250 22.47 18.66 17.19
C SER A 250 23.04 17.38 16.54
N LYS A 251 23.82 17.49 15.46
CA LYS A 251 24.31 16.34 14.67
C LYS A 251 23.20 15.35 14.24
N GLY A 252 22.02 15.89 13.95
CA GLY A 252 20.85 15.09 13.55
C GLY A 252 20.08 14.43 14.70
N GLN A 253 20.40 14.76 15.96
CA GLN A 253 19.72 14.19 17.14
C GLN A 253 18.45 14.94 17.55
N ALA A 254 18.25 16.17 17.05
CA ALA A 254 17.06 16.96 17.37
C ALA A 254 15.78 16.39 16.75
N ASP A 255 14.71 16.30 17.54
CA ASP A 255 13.39 16.07 16.99
C ASP A 255 12.89 17.32 16.27
N GLY A 256 12.62 17.19 14.95
CA GLY A 256 12.21 18.31 14.12
C GLY A 256 10.87 18.93 14.51
N LYS A 257 9.95 18.14 15.13
CA LYS A 257 8.66 18.66 15.61
C LYS A 257 8.85 19.51 16.87
N VAL A 258 9.65 18.99 17.81
CA VAL A 258 9.97 19.71 19.05
C VAL A 258 10.75 20.98 18.75
N ALA A 259 11.77 20.91 17.89
CA ALA A 259 12.53 22.07 17.45
C ALA A 259 11.65 23.14 16.75
N THR A 260 10.70 22.68 15.90
CA THR A 260 9.74 23.61 15.25
C THR A 260 8.81 24.25 16.26
N ALA A 261 8.37 23.52 17.28
CA ALA A 261 7.53 24.06 18.35
C ALA A 261 8.29 25.12 19.16
N LEU A 262 9.54 24.84 19.53
CA LEU A 262 10.41 25.79 20.23
C LEU A 262 10.67 27.07 19.44
N LEU A 263 10.86 26.98 18.12
CA LEU A 263 11.00 28.17 17.26
C LEU A 263 9.73 28.99 17.16
N ARG A 264 8.57 28.45 17.49
CA ARG A 264 7.26 29.14 17.42
C ARG A 264 6.76 29.63 18.76
N SER A 265 7.32 29.18 19.87
CA SER A 265 7.02 29.64 21.20
C SER A 265 7.69 30.99 21.49
#